data_edf9b6a76477decd991245c4eba6042d
#
_entry.id   edf9b6a76477decd991245c4eba6042d
#
_cell.length_a   1.000
_cell.length_b   1.000
_cell.length_c   1.000
_cell.angle_alpha   90.00
_cell.angle_beta   90.00
_cell.angle_gamma   90.00
#
_symmetry.space_group_name_H-M   'P 1'
#
loop_
_entity.id
_entity.type
_entity.pdbx_description
1 polymer ?
#
loop_
_entity_poly.entity_id
_entity_poly.type
_entity_poly.pdbx_seq_one_letter_code
_entity_poly.pdbx_strand_id
1 'polypeptide(L)'
;MFPASARQRIALFEEQLETVDRLTRGSLLPPLISVNVDADIAEHVLSSSDVTRRTSTLGRLRFEISEEYSHLNTPGGEKMLQRLSRHCPLWLDHFGAGNSSLVTVINGNFEYVKINKNFFWRYGESHTFGNIIEHVIPYCKGVIVDGVENNQFKEILLPFDISGVQGFVWEPGNIPVLAAS
;
A
#
# COMPACT_ATOMS: atom_id res chain seq x y z
N MET A 1 -21.56 0.11 -14.49
CA MET A 1 -20.57 -0.98 -14.55
C MET A 1 -20.80 -1.83 -13.32
N PHE A 2 -21.10 -3.10 -13.45
CA PHE A 2 -21.28 -3.98 -12.27
C PHE A 2 -19.92 -4.24 -11.61
N PRO A 3 -19.81 -4.26 -10.29
CA PRO A 3 -18.57 -4.60 -9.60
C PRO A 3 -18.13 -6.03 -9.96
N ALA A 4 -16.83 -6.25 -10.11
CA ALA A 4 -16.28 -7.56 -10.39
C ALA A 4 -16.65 -8.56 -9.28
N SER A 5 -17.04 -9.79 -9.65
CA SER A 5 -17.31 -10.84 -8.66
C SER A 5 -16.03 -11.24 -7.91
N ALA A 6 -16.16 -11.80 -6.70
CA ALA A 6 -15.03 -12.34 -5.94
C ALA A 6 -14.12 -13.25 -6.80
N ARG A 7 -14.76 -14.16 -7.58
CA ARG A 7 -14.03 -15.05 -8.48
C ARG A 7 -13.20 -14.30 -9.55
N GLN A 8 -13.74 -13.22 -10.11
CA GLN A 8 -13.00 -12.42 -11.10
C GLN A 8 -11.84 -11.67 -10.46
N ARG A 9 -12.02 -11.13 -9.26
CA ARG A 9 -10.95 -10.44 -8.52
C ARG A 9 -9.83 -11.39 -8.12
N ILE A 10 -10.17 -12.59 -7.66
CA ILE A 10 -9.20 -13.65 -7.34
C ILE A 10 -8.44 -14.09 -8.60
N ALA A 11 -9.12 -14.29 -9.73
CA ALA A 11 -8.45 -14.63 -10.99
C ALA A 11 -7.47 -13.53 -11.45
N LEU A 12 -7.88 -12.27 -11.37
CA LEU A 12 -6.99 -11.14 -11.67
C LEU A 12 -5.78 -11.10 -10.72
N PHE A 13 -5.99 -11.35 -9.44
CA PHE A 13 -4.90 -11.41 -8.46
C PHE A 13 -3.88 -12.51 -8.80
N GLU A 14 -4.32 -13.69 -9.20
CA GLU A 14 -3.43 -14.77 -9.65
C GLU A 14 -2.60 -14.36 -10.88
N GLU A 15 -3.21 -13.69 -11.87
CA GLU A 15 -2.50 -13.15 -13.03
C GLU A 15 -1.48 -12.07 -12.64
N GLN A 16 -1.82 -11.23 -11.64
CA GLN A 16 -0.89 -10.25 -11.09
C GLN A 16 0.31 -10.92 -10.43
N LEU A 17 0.12 -12.00 -9.66
CA LEU A 17 1.23 -12.76 -9.06
C LEU A 17 2.18 -13.33 -10.13
N GLU A 18 1.65 -13.86 -11.23
CA GLU A 18 2.47 -14.33 -12.36
C GLU A 18 3.26 -13.19 -13.00
N THR A 19 2.64 -12.02 -13.12
CA THR A 19 3.30 -10.83 -13.65
C THR A 19 4.42 -10.33 -12.75
N VAL A 20 4.19 -10.29 -11.43
CA VAL A 20 5.21 -9.92 -10.44
C VAL A 20 6.40 -10.88 -10.51
N ASP A 21 6.14 -12.20 -10.55
CA ASP A 21 7.18 -13.21 -10.67
C ASP A 21 8.02 -13.00 -11.95
N ARG A 22 7.37 -12.78 -13.08
CA ARG A 22 8.04 -12.53 -14.36
C ARG A 22 8.90 -11.25 -14.36
N LEU A 23 8.37 -10.15 -13.78
CA LEU A 23 9.07 -8.86 -13.74
C LEU A 23 10.25 -8.84 -12.76
N THR A 24 10.20 -9.71 -11.74
CA THR A 24 11.26 -9.75 -10.71
C THR A 24 12.33 -10.80 -10.98
N ARG A 25 12.02 -11.83 -11.77
CA ARG A 25 12.99 -12.86 -12.18
C ARG A 25 14.10 -12.27 -13.06
N GLY A 26 15.35 -12.52 -12.67
CA GLY A 26 16.52 -12.16 -13.49
C GLY A 26 16.85 -10.68 -13.53
N SER A 27 16.12 -9.82 -12.84
CA SER A 27 16.46 -8.42 -12.70
C SER A 27 17.50 -8.22 -11.61
N LEU A 28 18.56 -7.47 -11.90
CA LEU A 28 19.58 -7.10 -10.91
C LEU A 28 19.01 -6.15 -9.85
N LEU A 29 18.04 -5.31 -10.22
CA LEU A 29 17.35 -4.36 -9.34
C LEU A 29 15.84 -4.45 -9.60
N PRO A 30 15.18 -5.53 -9.12
CA PRO A 30 13.75 -5.70 -9.35
C PRO A 30 12.94 -4.62 -8.60
N PRO A 31 11.94 -4.01 -9.26
CA PRO A 31 11.09 -3.01 -8.62
C PRO A 31 10.30 -3.63 -7.46
N LEU A 32 9.93 -2.80 -6.47
CA LEU A 32 8.85 -3.14 -5.55
C LEU A 32 7.53 -3.05 -6.31
N ILE A 33 6.70 -4.07 -6.18
CA ILE A 33 5.40 -4.14 -6.85
C ILE A 33 4.34 -4.41 -5.79
N SER A 34 3.35 -3.54 -5.73
CA SER A 34 2.20 -3.73 -4.85
C SER A 34 0.98 -4.21 -5.62
N VAL A 35 0.15 -5.00 -4.95
CA VAL A 35 -1.14 -5.47 -5.46
C VAL A 35 -2.21 -5.23 -4.41
N ASN A 36 -3.40 -4.81 -4.87
CA ASN A 36 -4.54 -4.60 -3.99
C ASN A 36 -5.09 -5.94 -3.48
N VAL A 37 -5.34 -5.99 -2.17
CA VAL A 37 -5.89 -7.17 -1.49
C VAL A 37 -7.14 -6.78 -0.72
N ASP A 38 -8.28 -7.33 -1.14
CA ASP A 38 -9.56 -7.25 -0.42
C ASP A 38 -9.79 -8.50 0.46
N ALA A 39 -10.95 -8.58 1.10
CA ALA A 39 -11.30 -9.67 2.00
C ALA A 39 -11.28 -11.05 1.32
N ASP A 40 -11.84 -11.13 0.11
CA ASP A 40 -11.92 -12.39 -0.62
C ASP A 40 -10.53 -12.88 -1.06
N ILE A 41 -9.68 -11.93 -1.51
CA ILE A 41 -8.29 -12.23 -1.89
C ILE A 41 -7.48 -12.63 -0.65
N ALA A 42 -7.67 -11.92 0.48
CA ALA A 42 -6.99 -12.24 1.73
C ALA A 42 -7.34 -13.65 2.23
N GLU A 43 -8.62 -14.02 2.18
CA GLU A 43 -9.08 -15.38 2.52
C GLU A 43 -8.51 -16.41 1.54
N HIS A 44 -8.49 -16.12 0.25
CA HIS A 44 -7.90 -16.98 -0.78
C HIS A 44 -6.41 -17.23 -0.51
N VAL A 45 -5.62 -16.20 -0.24
CA VAL A 45 -4.20 -16.31 0.10
C VAL A 45 -4.00 -17.19 1.33
N LEU A 46 -4.81 -17.00 2.39
CA LEU A 46 -4.65 -17.70 3.66
C LEU A 46 -5.21 -19.13 3.67
N SER A 47 -6.09 -19.48 2.72
CA SER A 47 -6.68 -20.83 2.59
C SER A 47 -5.94 -21.73 1.59
N SER A 48 -5.19 -21.15 0.65
CA SER A 48 -4.44 -21.89 -0.37
C SER A 48 -2.96 -21.97 -0.01
N SER A 49 -2.45 -23.16 0.29
CA SER A 49 -1.03 -23.37 0.61
C SER A 49 -0.10 -23.02 -0.56
N ASP A 50 -0.54 -23.22 -1.80
CA ASP A 50 0.23 -22.85 -2.99
C ASP A 50 0.34 -21.32 -3.14
N VAL A 51 -0.77 -20.59 -3.02
CA VAL A 51 -0.77 -19.13 -3.09
C VAL A 51 0.05 -18.53 -1.95
N THR A 52 -0.12 -19.03 -0.72
CA THR A 52 0.69 -18.62 0.44
C THR A 52 2.18 -18.80 0.17
N ARG A 53 2.58 -19.96 -0.37
CA ARG A 53 3.98 -20.22 -0.71
C ARG A 53 4.50 -19.28 -1.81
N ARG A 54 3.73 -19.09 -2.89
CA ARG A 54 4.08 -18.16 -3.99
C ARG A 54 4.28 -16.74 -3.48
N THR A 55 3.34 -16.21 -2.72
CA THR A 55 3.43 -14.85 -2.17
C THR A 55 4.62 -14.68 -1.22
N SER A 56 4.93 -15.69 -0.40
CA SER A 56 6.08 -15.65 0.53
C SER A 56 7.43 -15.70 -0.19
N THR A 57 7.50 -16.23 -1.41
CA THR A 57 8.74 -16.30 -2.20
C THR A 57 8.98 -15.05 -3.06
N LEU A 58 7.95 -14.24 -3.30
CA LEU A 58 8.03 -13.01 -4.09
C LEU A 58 8.51 -11.84 -3.22
N GLY A 59 9.79 -11.79 -2.89
CA GLY A 59 10.37 -10.81 -1.95
C GLY A 59 10.14 -9.33 -2.31
N ARG A 60 9.77 -9.03 -3.56
CA ARG A 60 9.45 -7.67 -4.05
C ARG A 60 7.95 -7.36 -4.11
N LEU A 61 7.09 -8.33 -3.78
CA LEU A 61 5.65 -8.16 -3.68
C LEU A 61 5.27 -7.44 -2.38
N ARG A 62 4.26 -6.59 -2.46
CA ARG A 62 3.60 -5.93 -1.32
C ARG A 62 2.10 -6.06 -1.47
N PHE A 63 1.39 -6.24 -0.38
CA PHE A 63 -0.08 -6.22 -0.38
C PHE A 63 -0.56 -4.84 0.03
N GLU A 64 -1.36 -4.20 -0.82
CA GLU A 64 -2.05 -2.95 -0.48
C GLU A 64 -3.42 -3.27 0.11
N ILE A 65 -3.61 -2.85 1.35
CA ILE A 65 -4.86 -2.99 2.10
C ILE A 65 -5.51 -1.60 2.15
N SER A 66 -6.69 -1.46 1.54
CA SER A 66 -7.41 -0.19 1.55
C SER A 66 -7.91 0.13 2.97
N GLU A 67 -7.87 1.42 3.33
CA GLU A 67 -8.53 1.95 4.52
C GLU A 67 -10.04 1.61 4.56
N GLU A 68 -10.67 1.48 3.40
CA GLU A 68 -12.08 1.12 3.26
C GLU A 68 -12.38 -0.36 3.51
N TYR A 69 -11.35 -1.16 3.80
CA TYR A 69 -11.54 -2.57 4.13
C TYR A 69 -12.44 -2.72 5.36
N SER A 70 -13.65 -3.25 5.17
CA SER A 70 -14.76 -3.23 6.14
C SER A 70 -14.46 -3.86 7.49
N HIS A 71 -13.43 -4.68 7.58
CA HIS A 71 -13.02 -5.38 8.79
C HIS A 71 -11.71 -4.91 9.40
N LEU A 72 -11.09 -3.86 8.85
CA LEU A 72 -9.77 -3.38 9.23
C LEU A 72 -9.64 -3.14 10.75
N ASN A 73 -10.67 -2.54 11.33
CA ASN A 73 -10.73 -2.15 12.74
C ASN A 73 -11.49 -3.15 13.62
N THR A 74 -11.64 -4.40 13.18
CA THR A 74 -12.27 -5.46 13.97
C THR A 74 -11.22 -6.46 14.46
N PRO A 75 -11.46 -7.15 15.61
CA PRO A 75 -10.54 -8.19 16.09
C PRO A 75 -10.27 -9.31 15.08
N GLY A 76 -11.25 -9.59 14.21
CA GLY A 76 -11.10 -10.55 13.12
C GLY A 76 -10.17 -10.04 12.02
N GLY A 77 -10.34 -8.78 11.62
CA GLY A 77 -9.49 -8.12 10.63
C GLY A 77 -8.05 -7.97 11.10
N GLU A 78 -7.83 -7.55 12.35
CA GLU A 78 -6.47 -7.48 12.93
C GLU A 78 -5.75 -8.85 12.88
N LYS A 79 -6.42 -9.93 13.25
CA LYS A 79 -5.87 -11.30 13.15
C LYS A 79 -5.56 -11.68 11.70
N MET A 80 -6.40 -11.30 10.76
CA MET A 80 -6.19 -11.57 9.34
C MET A 80 -4.96 -10.81 8.83
N LEU A 81 -4.82 -9.51 9.13
CA LEU A 81 -3.64 -8.71 8.78
C LEU A 81 -2.36 -9.29 9.36
N GLN A 82 -2.39 -9.70 10.64
CA GLN A 82 -1.26 -10.36 11.28
C GLN A 82 -0.86 -11.67 10.60
N ARG A 83 -1.83 -12.44 10.07
CA ARG A 83 -1.54 -13.66 9.30
C ARG A 83 -0.96 -13.33 7.92
N LEU A 84 -1.56 -12.38 7.20
CA LEU A 84 -1.09 -11.94 5.89
C LEU A 84 0.34 -11.38 5.95
N SER A 85 0.65 -10.56 6.96
CA SER A 85 1.97 -9.93 7.12
C SER A 85 3.12 -10.92 7.31
N ARG A 86 2.84 -12.16 7.71
CA ARG A 86 3.83 -13.25 7.78
C ARG A 86 4.25 -13.77 6.41
N HIS A 87 3.44 -13.54 5.38
CA HIS A 87 3.64 -14.05 4.04
C HIS A 87 4.07 -12.97 3.05
N CYS A 88 3.60 -11.75 3.26
CA CYS A 88 3.91 -10.60 2.42
C CYS A 88 3.82 -9.32 3.25
N PRO A 89 4.78 -8.37 3.13
CA PRO A 89 4.67 -7.08 3.80
C PRO A 89 3.43 -6.32 3.33
N LEU A 90 2.78 -5.60 4.25
CA LEU A 90 1.54 -4.88 4.01
C LEU A 90 1.79 -3.39 3.86
N TRP A 91 1.10 -2.75 2.94
CA TRP A 91 0.96 -1.31 2.82
C TRP A 91 -0.48 -0.91 3.12
N LEU A 92 -0.66 0.14 3.91
CA LEU A 92 -1.99 0.73 4.11
C LEU A 92 -2.24 1.74 3.01
N ASP A 93 -3.31 1.54 2.24
CA ASP A 93 -3.69 2.45 1.16
C ASP A 93 -4.84 3.36 1.55
N HIS A 94 -4.87 4.57 0.96
CA HIS A 94 -5.88 5.61 1.14
C HIS A 94 -6.00 6.20 2.56
N PHE A 95 -4.96 6.16 3.39
CA PHE A 95 -5.00 6.71 4.75
C PHE A 95 -5.40 8.20 4.73
N GLY A 96 -6.41 8.55 5.54
CA GLY A 96 -7.00 9.88 5.61
C GLY A 96 -8.29 10.04 4.79
N ALA A 97 -8.81 8.99 4.16
CA ALA A 97 -10.15 9.02 3.55
C ALA A 97 -11.29 9.03 4.58
N GLY A 98 -11.00 8.75 5.85
CA GLY A 98 -11.91 8.93 6.99
C GLY A 98 -12.35 7.65 7.73
N ASN A 99 -11.88 6.48 7.32
CA ASN A 99 -12.28 5.19 7.89
C ASN A 99 -11.23 4.59 8.83
N SER A 100 -9.96 5.00 8.75
CA SER A 100 -8.91 4.53 9.64
C SER A 100 -8.46 5.58 10.64
N SER A 101 -7.89 5.07 11.72
CA SER A 101 -7.30 5.87 12.78
C SER A 101 -5.81 5.57 12.89
N LEU A 102 -5.09 6.39 13.63
CA LEU A 102 -3.70 6.09 13.99
C LEU A 102 -3.58 4.71 14.67
N VAL A 103 -4.60 4.27 15.41
CA VAL A 103 -4.64 2.93 16.03
C VAL A 103 -4.56 1.83 14.97
N THR A 104 -5.17 2.02 13.80
CA THR A 104 -5.08 1.07 12.69
C THR A 104 -3.64 0.93 12.20
N VAL A 105 -2.91 2.04 12.10
CA VAL A 105 -1.49 2.02 11.70
C VAL A 105 -0.65 1.29 12.74
N ILE A 106 -0.86 1.61 14.03
CA ILE A 106 -0.13 1.01 15.15
C ILE A 106 -0.33 -0.51 15.20
N ASN A 107 -1.57 -0.98 15.08
CA ASN A 107 -1.91 -2.39 15.20
C ASN A 107 -1.70 -3.21 13.92
N GLY A 108 -1.72 -2.56 12.76
CA GLY A 108 -1.71 -3.23 11.46
C GLY A 108 -0.34 -3.72 10.99
N ASN A 109 0.75 -3.29 11.65
CA ASN A 109 2.13 -3.65 11.28
C ASN A 109 2.41 -3.41 9.78
N PHE A 110 2.00 -2.24 9.27
CA PHE A 110 2.21 -1.85 7.90
C PHE A 110 3.67 -1.44 7.64
N GLU A 111 4.22 -1.89 6.52
CA GLU A 111 5.55 -1.48 6.08
C GLU A 111 5.54 -0.02 5.62
N TYR A 112 4.55 0.38 4.80
CA TYR A 112 4.34 1.74 4.35
C TYR A 112 2.87 2.15 4.51
N VAL A 113 2.65 3.46 4.68
CA VAL A 113 1.32 4.08 4.72
C VAL A 113 1.21 5.05 3.54
N LYS A 114 0.21 4.85 2.68
CA LYS A 114 -0.07 5.73 1.54
C LYS A 114 -1.14 6.74 1.93
N ILE A 115 -0.77 8.00 1.91
CA ILE A 115 -1.68 9.12 2.19
C ILE A 115 -2.59 9.35 1.00
N ASN A 116 -3.90 9.42 1.27
CA ASN A 116 -4.93 9.66 0.26
C ASN A 116 -4.74 11.02 -0.42
N LYS A 117 -4.85 11.07 -1.75
CA LYS A 117 -4.70 12.28 -2.54
C LYS A 117 -5.64 13.42 -2.13
N ASN A 118 -6.93 13.11 -1.83
CA ASN A 118 -7.89 14.14 -1.44
C ASN A 118 -7.55 14.73 -0.07
N PHE A 119 -7.00 13.92 0.84
CA PHE A 119 -6.49 14.38 2.11
C PHE A 119 -5.27 15.29 1.90
N PHE A 120 -4.31 14.88 1.08
CA PHE A 120 -3.13 15.67 0.74
C PHE A 120 -3.53 17.00 0.06
N TRP A 121 -4.39 16.98 -0.95
CA TRP A 121 -4.82 18.20 -1.64
C TRP A 121 -5.53 19.19 -0.73
N ARG A 122 -6.28 18.70 0.26
CA ARG A 122 -7.03 19.53 1.19
C ARG A 122 -6.18 20.10 2.33
N TYR A 123 -5.21 19.34 2.81
CA TYR A 123 -4.50 19.65 4.04
C TYR A 123 -2.98 19.76 3.89
N GLY A 124 -2.39 19.50 2.72
CA GLY A 124 -0.95 19.44 2.50
C GLY A 124 -0.18 20.67 2.94
N GLU A 125 -0.78 21.86 2.81
CA GLU A 125 -0.20 23.13 3.26
C GLU A 125 -0.53 23.47 4.73
N SER A 126 -1.26 22.62 5.44
CA SER A 126 -1.70 22.87 6.80
C SER A 126 -0.81 22.20 7.84
N HIS A 127 -0.79 22.76 9.07
CA HIS A 127 -0.17 22.09 10.22
C HIS A 127 -0.77 20.70 10.50
N THR A 128 -2.04 20.46 10.14
CA THR A 128 -2.69 19.17 10.31
C THR A 128 -1.99 18.09 9.52
N PHE A 129 -1.55 18.36 8.30
CA PHE A 129 -0.83 17.40 7.47
C PHE A 129 0.50 17.01 8.13
N GLY A 130 1.32 18.00 8.54
CA GLY A 130 2.59 17.75 9.22
C GLY A 130 2.43 16.93 10.49
N ASN A 131 1.47 17.28 11.33
CA ASN A 131 1.18 16.55 12.56
C ASN A 131 0.82 15.07 12.29
N ILE A 132 0.03 14.81 11.25
CA ILE A 132 -0.34 13.43 10.88
C ILE A 132 0.89 12.66 10.41
N ILE A 133 1.72 13.23 9.55
CA ILE A 133 2.96 12.59 9.08
C ILE A 133 3.87 12.24 10.26
N GLU A 134 4.13 13.20 11.15
CA GLU A 134 4.96 12.98 12.35
C GLU A 134 4.43 11.89 13.28
N HIS A 135 3.11 11.74 13.36
CA HIS A 135 2.48 10.70 14.19
C HIS A 135 2.42 9.32 13.51
N VAL A 136 2.47 9.24 12.19
CA VAL A 136 2.42 7.99 11.43
C VAL A 136 3.82 7.37 11.26
N ILE A 137 4.84 8.18 10.94
CA ILE A 137 6.22 7.71 10.69
C ILE A 137 6.75 6.75 11.75
N PRO A 138 6.57 6.95 13.08
CA PRO A 138 7.13 6.05 14.08
C PRO A 138 6.61 4.60 14.02
N TYR A 139 5.51 4.36 13.33
CA TYR A 139 4.82 3.06 13.31
C TYR A 139 4.93 2.32 11.95
N CYS A 140 5.66 2.88 10.98
CA CYS A 140 5.91 2.25 9.70
C CYS A 140 7.35 2.52 9.24
N LYS A 141 7.79 1.90 8.14
CA LYS A 141 9.11 2.20 7.56
C LYS A 141 9.13 3.53 6.79
N GLY A 142 7.94 4.04 6.43
CA GLY A 142 7.84 5.31 5.75
C GLY A 142 6.44 5.61 5.22
N VAL A 143 6.29 6.81 4.70
CA VAL A 143 5.04 7.35 4.18
C VAL A 143 5.18 7.61 2.68
N ILE A 144 4.15 7.25 1.92
CA ILE A 144 4.01 7.53 0.50
C ILE A 144 2.84 8.51 0.34
N VAL A 145 2.99 9.55 -0.47
CA VAL A 145 1.90 10.51 -0.73
C VAL A 145 1.38 10.33 -2.14
N ASP A 146 0.07 10.06 -2.25
CA ASP A 146 -0.62 9.97 -3.55
C ASP A 146 -1.13 11.35 -4.00
N GLY A 147 -1.28 11.53 -5.33
CA GLY A 147 -1.85 12.74 -5.93
C GLY A 147 -0.86 13.88 -6.12
N VAL A 148 0.43 13.60 -6.24
CA VAL A 148 1.43 14.63 -6.59
C VAL A 148 1.38 14.87 -8.10
N GLU A 149 0.58 15.88 -8.51
CA GLU A 149 0.28 16.12 -9.93
C GLU A 149 1.08 17.25 -10.56
N ASN A 150 1.81 18.03 -9.74
CA ASN A 150 2.59 19.18 -10.21
C ASN A 150 3.79 19.47 -9.30
N ASN A 151 4.66 20.39 -9.73
CA ASN A 151 5.86 20.75 -8.98
C ASN A 151 5.55 21.49 -7.66
N GLN A 152 4.46 22.25 -7.57
CA GLN A 152 4.05 22.90 -6.34
C GLN A 152 3.77 21.86 -5.24
N PHE A 153 3.10 20.77 -5.58
CA PHE A 153 2.87 19.66 -4.64
C PHE A 153 4.17 18.99 -4.18
N LYS A 154 5.19 18.91 -5.03
CA LYS A 154 6.52 18.44 -4.60
C LYS A 154 7.15 19.38 -3.56
N GLU A 155 7.07 20.69 -3.79
CA GLU A 155 7.63 21.70 -2.87
C GLU A 155 6.97 21.64 -1.49
N ILE A 156 5.65 21.43 -1.43
CA ILE A 156 4.91 21.24 -0.17
C ILE A 156 5.47 20.04 0.63
N LEU A 157 5.93 19.00 -0.03
CA LEU A 157 6.40 17.79 0.62
C LEU A 157 7.87 17.83 1.06
N LEU A 158 8.67 18.77 0.56
CA LEU A 158 10.10 18.88 0.89
C LEU A 158 10.43 18.95 2.40
N PRO A 159 9.61 19.60 3.25
CA PRO A 159 9.89 19.65 4.68
C PRO A 159 9.66 18.34 5.44
N PHE A 160 9.02 17.35 4.81
CA PHE A 160 8.59 16.11 5.47
C PHE A 160 9.49 14.93 5.07
N ASP A 161 9.69 14.00 6.01
CA ASP A 161 10.39 12.74 5.74
C ASP A 161 9.46 11.76 4.99
N ILE A 162 9.27 12.04 3.68
CA ILE A 162 8.41 11.25 2.78
C ILE A 162 9.27 10.26 2.03
N SER A 163 8.93 8.97 2.16
CA SER A 163 9.68 7.88 1.52
C SER A 163 9.37 7.70 0.04
N GLY A 164 8.21 8.17 -0.41
CA GLY A 164 7.80 8.05 -1.81
C GLY A 164 6.61 8.94 -2.13
N VAL A 165 6.43 9.16 -3.42
CA VAL A 165 5.32 9.95 -3.96
C VAL A 165 4.76 9.27 -5.20
N GLN A 166 3.46 9.41 -5.42
CA GLN A 166 2.75 8.90 -6.59
C GLN A 166 1.90 10.03 -7.18
N GLY A 167 1.81 10.09 -8.52
CA GLY A 167 0.97 11.09 -9.17
C GLY A 167 1.37 11.36 -10.62
N PHE A 168 0.55 12.15 -11.32
CA PHE A 168 0.71 12.44 -12.76
C PHE A 168 1.85 13.42 -13.08
N VAL A 169 2.56 13.93 -12.10
CA VAL A 169 3.77 14.74 -12.35
C VAL A 169 4.89 13.93 -13.01
N TRP A 170 4.81 12.60 -12.96
CA TRP A 170 5.67 11.68 -13.70
C TRP A 170 4.92 11.04 -14.85
N GLU A 171 5.60 10.89 -15.99
CA GLU A 171 5.02 10.17 -17.11
C GLU A 171 4.74 8.70 -16.74
N PRO A 172 3.63 8.11 -17.23
CA PRO A 172 3.36 6.69 -17.05
C PRO A 172 4.53 5.83 -17.57
N GLY A 173 5.04 4.94 -16.74
CA GLY A 173 6.17 4.07 -17.08
C GLY A 173 7.53 4.52 -16.52
N ASN A 174 7.70 5.76 -16.07
CA ASN A 174 8.85 6.18 -15.29
C ASN A 174 8.58 5.92 -13.80
N ILE A 175 8.90 4.73 -13.34
CA ILE A 175 8.90 4.42 -11.90
C ILE A 175 10.13 5.12 -11.30
N PRO A 176 9.98 6.14 -10.43
CA PRO A 176 11.13 6.69 -9.74
C PRO A 176 11.73 5.58 -8.88
N VAL A 177 12.98 5.22 -9.15
CA VAL A 177 13.73 4.36 -8.25
C VAL A 177 13.99 5.19 -6.99
N LEU A 178 13.30 4.88 -5.91
CA LEU A 178 13.64 5.40 -4.60
C LEU A 178 15.05 4.94 -4.27
N ALA A 179 16.01 5.85 -4.27
CA ALA A 179 17.35 5.57 -3.80
C ALA A 179 17.23 5.25 -2.30
N ALA A 180 17.51 4.00 -1.95
CA ALA A 180 17.74 3.63 -0.56
C ALA A 180 19.03 4.33 -0.12
N SER A 181 18.90 5.33 0.75
CA SER A 181 20.00 5.91 1.53
C SER A 181 20.32 5.01 2.71
#